data_be52a004e0a90c7402c4a5ce79c896d9
#
_entry.id   be52a004e0a90c7402c4a5ce79c896d9
#
_cell.length_a   1.000
_cell.length_b   1.000
_cell.length_c   1.000
_cell.angle_alpha   90.00
_cell.angle_beta   90.00
_cell.angle_gamma   90.00
#
_symmetry.space_group_name_H-M   'P 1'
#
loop_
_entity.id
_entity.type
_entity.pdbx_description
1 polymer ?
#
loop_
_entity_poly.entity_id
_entity_poly.type
_entity_poly.pdbx_seq_one_letter_code
_entity_poly.pdbx_strand_id
1 'polypeptide(L)'
;MRLTLSAAHKGPAYQADLMLMQLRCVRTDAERFGVTLAAQESTLLIFGAQDLEPLARPADTAVERSAVSGSWQLTLAETEQTVVLDALEDLGTRNRWPRYTGKLIYEKEVQLSVLPSILDLGEVYETAELWVNGKSAGARMAPPYRFDVEG
;
A
#
# COMPACT_ATOMS: atom_id res chain seq x y z
N MET A 1 -10.79 -10.90 1.16
CA MET A 1 -11.22 -12.28 0.80
C MET A 1 -10.16 -13.27 1.23
N ARG A 2 -10.53 -14.35 1.88
CA ARG A 2 -9.61 -15.44 2.21
C ARG A 2 -9.79 -16.59 1.22
N LEU A 3 -8.71 -17.01 0.59
CA LEU A 3 -8.67 -18.14 -0.34
C LEU A 3 -7.95 -19.31 0.33
N THR A 4 -8.50 -20.50 0.19
CA THR A 4 -7.81 -21.73 0.53
C THR A 4 -7.37 -22.41 -0.75
N LEU A 5 -6.09 -22.59 -0.91
CA LEU A 5 -5.48 -23.18 -2.09
C LEU A 5 -4.94 -24.57 -1.74
N SER A 6 -5.03 -25.49 -2.70
CA SER A 6 -4.32 -26.76 -2.64
C SER A 6 -3.35 -26.84 -3.80
N ALA A 7 -2.15 -27.30 -3.56
CA ALA A 7 -1.14 -27.48 -4.59
C ALA A 7 -0.65 -28.92 -4.56
N ALA A 8 -0.53 -29.53 -5.71
CA ALA A 8 0.02 -30.88 -5.87
C ALA A 8 1.53 -30.91 -5.56
N HIS A 9 2.19 -29.75 -5.52
CA HIS A 9 3.61 -29.65 -5.22
C HIS A 9 3.86 -29.77 -3.72
N LYS A 10 4.75 -30.67 -3.33
CA LYS A 10 5.23 -30.83 -1.94
C LYS A 10 6.42 -29.88 -1.73
N GLY A 11 6.45 -29.21 -0.60
CA GLY A 11 7.53 -28.30 -0.22
C GLY A 11 7.04 -26.88 0.10
N PRO A 12 7.94 -25.97 0.38
CA PRO A 12 7.60 -24.60 0.77
C PRO A 12 6.87 -23.86 -0.35
N ALA A 13 5.96 -23.00 0.05
CA ALA A 13 5.29 -22.06 -0.82
C ALA A 13 5.45 -20.64 -0.24
N TYR A 14 5.79 -19.71 -1.08
CA TYR A 14 6.03 -18.33 -0.72
C TYR A 14 5.04 -17.44 -1.44
N GLN A 15 4.54 -16.45 -0.73
CA GLN A 15 3.77 -15.35 -1.28
C GLN A 15 4.73 -14.19 -1.52
N ALA A 16 4.77 -13.68 -2.74
CA ALA A 16 5.57 -12.52 -3.10
C ALA A 16 4.71 -11.26 -3.11
N ASP A 17 5.15 -10.25 -2.39
CA ASP A 17 4.69 -8.88 -2.58
C ASP A 17 5.64 -8.21 -3.58
N LEU A 18 5.17 -8.06 -4.81
CA LEU A 18 5.99 -7.54 -5.90
C LEU A 18 6.28 -6.04 -5.76
N MET A 19 5.45 -5.32 -5.02
CA MET A 19 5.63 -3.88 -4.79
C MET A 19 6.68 -3.61 -3.71
N LEU A 20 6.70 -4.44 -2.67
CA LEU A 20 7.67 -4.34 -1.59
C LEU A 20 8.93 -5.18 -1.86
N MET A 21 8.94 -5.98 -2.92
CA MET A 21 10.00 -6.96 -3.22
C MET A 21 10.25 -7.89 -2.02
N GLN A 22 9.18 -8.30 -1.35
CA GLN A 22 9.22 -9.14 -0.16
C GLN A 22 8.61 -10.51 -0.42
N LEU A 23 9.16 -11.52 0.25
CA LEU A 23 8.66 -12.88 0.23
C LEU A 23 8.18 -13.28 1.62
N ARG A 24 7.05 -13.97 1.69
CA ARG A 24 6.53 -14.55 2.92
C ARG A 24 6.28 -16.03 2.71
N CYS A 25 6.81 -16.88 3.59
CA CYS A 25 6.45 -18.28 3.59
C CYS A 25 4.99 -18.44 4.03
N VAL A 26 4.18 -19.07 3.20
CA VAL A 26 2.75 -19.34 3.48
C VAL A 26 2.47 -20.83 3.73
N ARG A 27 3.43 -21.69 3.41
CA ARG A 27 3.36 -23.13 3.63
C ARG A 27 4.75 -23.74 3.74
N THR A 28 4.93 -24.67 4.67
CA THR A 28 6.13 -25.52 4.77
C THR A 28 5.89 -26.95 4.26
N ASP A 29 4.82 -27.62 4.75
CA ASP A 29 4.56 -29.05 4.44
C ASP A 29 3.08 -29.39 4.21
N ALA A 30 2.16 -28.43 4.32
CA ALA A 30 0.74 -28.73 4.20
C ALA A 30 0.29 -28.80 2.73
N GLU A 31 -0.63 -29.71 2.41
CA GLU A 31 -1.25 -29.78 1.09
C GLU A 31 -2.16 -28.57 0.81
N ARG A 32 -2.63 -27.91 1.86
CA ARG A 32 -3.54 -26.76 1.78
C ARG A 32 -2.97 -25.61 2.59
N PHE A 33 -3.13 -24.42 2.06
CA PHE A 33 -2.73 -23.18 2.73
C PHE A 33 -3.70 -22.04 2.39
N GLY A 34 -3.78 -21.07 3.29
CA GLY A 34 -4.63 -19.90 3.12
C GLY A 34 -3.83 -18.70 2.64
N VAL A 35 -4.39 -17.97 1.69
CA VAL A 35 -3.92 -16.66 1.25
C VAL A 35 -5.05 -15.67 1.45
N THR A 36 -4.76 -14.54 2.10
CA THR A 36 -5.73 -13.47 2.29
C THR A 36 -5.35 -12.33 1.36
N LEU A 37 -6.31 -11.93 0.54
CA LEU A 37 -6.16 -10.80 -0.39
C LEU A 37 -7.21 -9.74 -0.05
N ALA A 38 -6.82 -8.47 -0.13
CA ALA A 38 -7.75 -7.35 -0.13
C ALA A 38 -8.55 -7.30 -1.43
N ALA A 39 -9.51 -6.39 -1.53
CA ALA A 39 -10.20 -6.16 -2.81
C ALA A 39 -9.18 -5.66 -3.84
N GLN A 40 -9.24 -6.22 -5.04
CA GLN A 40 -8.34 -5.89 -6.17
C GLN A 40 -6.85 -6.18 -5.93
N GLU A 41 -6.48 -6.76 -4.81
CA GLU A 41 -5.10 -7.19 -4.54
C GLU A 41 -4.75 -8.44 -5.38
N SER A 42 -3.57 -8.44 -5.97
CA SER A 42 -2.97 -9.58 -6.66
C SER A 42 -1.71 -10.03 -5.92
N THR A 43 -1.36 -11.30 -6.07
CA THR A 43 -0.14 -11.83 -5.47
C THR A 43 0.47 -12.92 -6.36
N LEU A 44 1.76 -13.11 -6.23
CA LEU A 44 2.48 -14.20 -6.87
C LEU A 44 2.79 -15.28 -5.84
N LEU A 45 2.51 -16.52 -6.17
CA LEU A 45 2.88 -17.69 -5.37
C LEU A 45 4.02 -18.43 -6.03
N ILE A 46 5.09 -18.67 -5.28
CA ILE A 46 6.29 -19.38 -5.72
C ILE A 46 6.35 -20.73 -4.99
N PHE A 47 6.48 -21.81 -5.73
CA PHE A 47 6.54 -23.16 -5.20
C PHE A 47 7.90 -23.79 -5.46
N GLY A 48 8.36 -24.64 -4.52
CA GLY A 48 9.54 -25.47 -4.70
C GLY A 48 10.88 -24.75 -4.66
N ALA A 49 10.91 -23.47 -4.37
CA ALA A 49 12.17 -22.78 -4.11
C ALA A 49 12.68 -23.19 -2.72
N GLN A 50 13.90 -23.73 -2.68
CA GLN A 50 14.59 -23.99 -1.42
C GLN A 50 15.42 -22.74 -1.08
N ASP A 51 15.50 -22.43 0.21
CA ASP A 51 16.38 -21.39 0.76
C ASP A 51 16.04 -19.93 0.39
N LEU A 52 14.77 -19.65 0.10
CA LEU A 52 14.30 -18.26 0.10
C LEU A 52 14.11 -17.82 1.56
N GLU A 53 14.88 -16.86 2.02
CA GLU A 53 14.64 -16.24 3.33
C GLU A 53 13.40 -15.34 3.25
N PRO A 54 12.30 -15.73 3.92
CA PRO A 54 11.12 -14.90 3.97
C PRO A 54 11.38 -13.70 4.88
N LEU A 55 11.21 -12.50 4.39
CA LEU A 55 11.15 -11.34 5.25
C LEU A 55 9.89 -11.47 6.12
N ALA A 56 10.10 -11.53 7.43
CA ALA A 56 9.01 -11.62 8.38
C ALA A 56 8.17 -10.34 8.32
N ARG A 57 6.94 -10.46 7.81
CA ARG A 57 5.96 -9.42 8.08
C ARG A 57 5.62 -9.48 9.56
N PRO A 58 5.62 -8.37 10.30
CA PRO A 58 5.13 -8.36 11.67
C PRO A 58 3.75 -9.01 11.72
N ALA A 59 3.55 -9.89 12.69
CA ALA A 59 2.24 -10.49 12.92
C ALA A 59 1.19 -9.37 13.01
N ASP A 60 -0.03 -9.63 12.55
CA ASP A 60 -1.20 -8.75 12.70
C ASP A 60 -1.52 -8.55 14.20
N THR A 61 -0.62 -7.87 14.90
CA THR A 61 -0.89 -7.33 16.23
C THR A 61 -1.92 -6.23 16.05
N ALA A 62 -2.82 -6.11 17.00
CA ALA A 62 -3.90 -5.13 17.01
C ALA A 62 -3.36 -3.76 16.55
N VAL A 63 -3.72 -3.37 15.33
CA VAL A 63 -3.20 -2.15 14.71
C VAL A 63 -4.06 -1.00 15.23
N GLU A 64 -3.50 -0.17 16.08
CA GLU A 64 -4.10 1.09 16.42
C GLU A 64 -4.14 1.96 15.15
N ARG A 65 -5.32 2.42 14.77
CA ARG A 65 -5.52 3.24 13.58
C ARG A 65 -5.92 4.64 13.99
N SER A 66 -5.21 5.63 13.48
CA SER A 66 -5.60 7.03 13.60
C SER A 66 -5.73 7.65 12.21
N ALA A 67 -6.74 8.50 12.05
CA ALA A 67 -6.94 9.22 10.80
C ALA A 67 -6.07 10.47 10.76
N VAL A 68 -5.40 10.69 9.64
CA VAL A 68 -4.73 11.97 9.35
C VAL A 68 -5.77 12.95 8.85
N SER A 69 -6.27 13.80 9.75
CA SER A 69 -7.33 14.79 9.47
C SER A 69 -6.78 16.19 9.28
N GLY A 70 -7.63 17.11 8.80
CA GLY A 70 -7.33 18.53 8.61
C GLY A 70 -6.87 18.86 7.18
N SER A 71 -6.48 20.11 6.95
CA SER A 71 -6.20 20.65 5.62
C SER A 71 -4.97 20.05 4.96
N TRP A 72 -5.01 20.02 3.62
CA TRP A 72 -3.95 19.56 2.74
C TRP A 72 -3.61 20.64 1.71
N GLN A 73 -2.35 20.75 1.37
CA GLN A 73 -1.93 21.50 0.21
C GLN A 73 -1.95 20.58 -1.01
N LEU A 74 -2.67 20.97 -2.05
CA LEU A 74 -2.71 20.27 -3.33
C LEU A 74 -2.07 21.13 -4.40
N THR A 75 -1.09 20.60 -5.09
CA THR A 75 -0.44 21.23 -6.24
C THR A 75 -0.68 20.41 -7.49
N LEU A 76 -1.16 21.04 -8.54
CA LEU A 76 -1.27 20.50 -9.89
C LEU A 76 0.09 20.68 -10.57
N ALA A 77 0.84 19.58 -10.77
CA ALA A 77 2.25 19.66 -11.16
C ALA A 77 2.46 20.37 -12.53
N GLU A 78 1.57 20.18 -13.50
CA GLU A 78 1.71 20.73 -14.85
C GLU A 78 1.44 22.23 -14.94
N THR A 79 0.64 22.77 -14.02
CA THR A 79 0.27 24.20 -14.02
C THR A 79 0.84 24.96 -12.85
N GLU A 80 1.53 24.26 -11.94
CA GLU A 80 2.06 24.80 -10.67
C GLU A 80 0.99 25.50 -9.80
N GLN A 81 -0.29 25.23 -10.10
CA GLN A 81 -1.39 25.78 -9.33
C GLN A 81 -1.50 25.04 -8.01
N THR A 82 -1.48 25.83 -6.92
CA THR A 82 -1.62 25.29 -5.57
C THR A 82 -2.92 25.78 -4.94
N VAL A 83 -3.61 24.89 -4.25
CA VAL A 83 -4.83 25.16 -3.48
C VAL A 83 -4.77 24.43 -2.13
N VAL A 84 -5.52 24.95 -1.17
CA VAL A 84 -5.71 24.30 0.13
C VAL A 84 -7.07 23.61 0.11
N LEU A 85 -7.06 22.34 0.50
CA LEU A 85 -8.26 21.51 0.72
C LEU A 85 -8.46 21.33 2.22
N ASP A 86 -9.67 21.49 2.72
CA ASP A 86 -9.98 21.25 4.13
C ASP A 86 -9.91 19.75 4.50
N ALA A 87 -10.13 18.89 3.52
CA ALA A 87 -10.01 17.44 3.62
C ALA A 87 -9.68 16.85 2.24
N LEU A 88 -9.18 15.61 2.21
CA LEU A 88 -9.06 14.85 0.97
C LEU A 88 -10.47 14.58 0.42
N GLU A 89 -10.63 14.81 -0.87
CA GLU A 89 -11.92 14.65 -1.57
C GLU A 89 -11.69 14.08 -2.97
N ASP A 90 -12.71 13.44 -3.52
CA ASP A 90 -12.72 13.06 -4.93
C ASP A 90 -12.88 14.33 -5.80
N LEU A 91 -11.81 14.73 -6.44
CA LEU A 91 -11.76 15.92 -7.27
C LEU A 91 -12.62 15.79 -8.54
N GLY A 92 -12.87 14.58 -9.00
CA GLY A 92 -13.73 14.29 -10.15
C GLY A 92 -15.19 14.58 -9.85
N THR A 93 -15.69 14.19 -8.68
CA THR A 93 -17.09 14.40 -8.29
C THR A 93 -17.39 15.86 -7.98
N ARG A 94 -16.43 16.61 -7.46
CA ARG A 94 -16.59 18.04 -7.15
C ARG A 94 -16.52 18.95 -8.37
N ASN A 95 -16.28 18.38 -9.56
CA ASN A 95 -16.15 19.13 -10.83
C ASN A 95 -15.14 20.30 -10.76
N ARG A 96 -14.16 20.18 -9.88
CA ARG A 96 -13.16 21.23 -9.66
C ARG A 96 -12.15 21.30 -10.80
N TRP A 97 -11.72 20.12 -11.28
CA TRP A 97 -10.83 19.95 -12.43
C TRP A 97 -11.24 18.73 -13.28
N PRO A 98 -12.42 18.72 -13.88
CA PRO A 98 -13.01 17.52 -14.47
C PRO A 98 -12.25 16.98 -15.69
N ARG A 99 -11.28 17.70 -16.19
CA ARG A 99 -10.45 17.32 -17.35
C ARG A 99 -8.96 17.35 -17.04
N TYR A 100 -8.60 17.49 -15.78
CA TYR A 100 -7.19 17.45 -15.43
C TYR A 100 -6.68 16.03 -15.53
N THR A 101 -5.61 15.86 -16.30
CA THR A 101 -4.85 14.62 -16.42
C THR A 101 -3.40 14.97 -16.16
N GLY A 102 -2.86 14.49 -15.04
CA GLY A 102 -1.51 14.81 -14.66
C GLY A 102 -1.21 14.44 -13.21
N LYS A 103 -0.04 14.83 -12.75
CA LYS A 103 0.42 14.54 -11.40
C LYS A 103 -0.20 15.52 -10.40
N LEU A 104 -0.86 14.97 -9.38
CA LEU A 104 -1.36 15.69 -8.22
C LEU A 104 -0.40 15.48 -7.05
N ILE A 105 0.05 16.56 -6.44
CA ILE A 105 0.95 16.51 -5.29
C ILE A 105 0.18 16.98 -4.06
N TYR A 106 -0.03 16.07 -3.11
CA TYR A 106 -0.66 16.37 -1.83
C TYR A 106 0.41 16.46 -0.75
N GLU A 107 0.45 17.56 -0.05
CA GLU A 107 1.42 17.81 1.00
C GLU A 107 0.73 18.17 2.31
N LYS A 108 1.27 17.66 3.40
CA LYS A 108 0.79 17.95 4.74
C LYS A 108 1.88 17.72 5.77
N GLU A 109 1.99 18.66 6.69
CA GLU A 109 2.78 18.46 7.91
C GLU A 109 1.91 17.85 9.00
N VAL A 110 2.41 16.78 9.60
CA VAL A 110 1.74 16.07 10.69
C VAL A 110 2.71 15.91 11.85
N GLN A 111 2.30 16.36 13.04
CA GLN A 111 3.05 16.08 14.26
C GLN A 111 2.56 14.77 14.85
N LEU A 112 3.42 13.79 14.88
CA LEU A 112 3.11 12.46 15.43
C LEU A 112 3.97 12.23 16.66
N SER A 113 3.35 11.76 17.74
CA SER A 113 4.06 11.35 18.96
C SER A 113 4.83 10.04 18.74
N VAL A 114 4.36 9.20 17.85
CA VAL A 114 4.98 7.93 17.44
C VAL A 114 4.88 7.84 15.93
N LEU A 115 5.96 7.46 15.26
CA LEU A 115 5.92 7.20 13.83
C LEU A 115 5.08 5.94 13.57
N PRO A 116 4.11 6.00 12.65
CA PRO A 116 3.38 4.81 12.25
C PRO A 116 4.31 3.86 11.49
N SER A 117 4.05 2.56 11.61
CA SER A 117 4.74 1.56 10.77
C SER A 117 4.18 1.54 9.35
N ILE A 118 2.89 1.85 9.20
CA ILE A 118 2.18 1.81 7.92
C ILE A 118 1.36 3.08 7.75
N LEU A 119 1.47 3.69 6.58
CA LEU A 119 0.54 4.71 6.11
C LEU A 119 -0.39 4.10 5.06
N ASP A 120 -1.71 4.17 5.30
CA ASP A 120 -2.74 3.69 4.39
C ASP A 120 -3.43 4.90 3.74
N LEU A 121 -3.31 5.05 2.43
CA LEU A 121 -3.92 6.17 1.70
C LEU A 121 -5.40 5.94 1.40
N GLY A 122 -5.95 4.75 1.73
CA GLY A 122 -7.33 4.42 1.44
C GLY A 122 -7.60 4.22 -0.04
N GLU A 123 -8.59 4.93 -0.57
CA GLU A 123 -8.96 4.87 -1.99
C GLU A 123 -8.16 5.88 -2.80
N VAL A 124 -7.39 5.38 -3.74
CA VAL A 124 -6.62 6.17 -4.71
C VAL A 124 -6.99 5.69 -6.11
N TYR A 125 -7.20 6.61 -7.02
CA TYR A 125 -7.47 6.31 -8.41
C TYR A 125 -6.16 6.38 -9.19
N GLU A 126 -5.79 5.23 -9.79
CA GLU A 126 -4.61 4.95 -10.59
C GLU A 126 -3.36 4.64 -9.74
N THR A 127 -2.46 5.59 -9.58
CA THR A 127 -1.16 5.34 -8.95
C THR A 127 -0.88 6.34 -7.84
N ALA A 128 -0.13 5.90 -6.82
CA ALA A 128 0.35 6.77 -5.76
C ALA A 128 1.83 6.53 -5.49
N GLU A 129 2.54 7.60 -5.22
CA GLU A 129 3.90 7.59 -4.69
C GLU A 129 3.90 8.33 -3.35
N LEU A 130 4.50 7.73 -2.32
CA LEU A 130 4.59 8.34 -1.00
C LEU A 130 6.01 8.81 -0.71
N TRP A 131 6.10 10.01 -0.19
CA TRP A 131 7.33 10.59 0.33
C TRP A 131 7.13 11.02 1.78
N VAL A 132 8.03 10.65 2.67
CA VAL A 132 8.00 11.01 4.09
C VAL A 132 9.31 11.69 4.45
N ASN A 133 9.24 12.93 4.90
CA ASN A 133 10.42 13.73 5.25
C ASN A 133 11.50 13.75 4.14
N GLY A 134 11.06 13.85 2.88
CA GLY A 134 11.95 13.88 1.73
C GLY A 134 12.52 12.53 1.28
N LYS A 135 12.16 11.43 1.94
CA LYS A 135 12.52 10.06 1.53
C LYS A 135 11.34 9.38 0.86
N SER A 136 11.57 8.71 -0.27
CA SER A 136 10.55 7.90 -0.92
C SER A 136 10.26 6.64 -0.10
N ALA A 137 8.98 6.42 0.18
CA ALA A 137 8.47 5.16 0.74
C ALA A 137 7.97 4.20 -0.36
N GLY A 138 8.17 4.58 -1.63
CA GLY A 138 7.85 3.76 -2.78
C GLY A 138 6.58 4.20 -3.52
N ALA A 139 6.18 3.40 -4.50
CA ALA A 139 5.00 3.64 -5.34
C ALA A 139 4.03 2.45 -5.29
N ARG A 140 2.76 2.71 -5.58
CA ARG A 140 1.71 1.72 -5.73
C ARG A 140 0.92 2.01 -7.00
N MET A 141 0.71 1.00 -7.81
CA MET A 141 -0.06 1.08 -9.07
C MET A 141 -1.43 0.42 -8.94
N ALA A 142 -1.72 -0.17 -7.80
CA ALA A 142 -2.99 -0.83 -7.51
C ALA A 142 -3.20 -0.94 -5.99
N PRO A 143 -4.44 -1.08 -5.51
CA PRO A 143 -4.74 -1.34 -4.11
C PRO A 143 -4.08 -2.64 -3.59
N PRO A 144 -3.78 -2.71 -2.28
CA PRO A 144 -3.97 -1.67 -1.27
C PRO A 144 -2.86 -0.61 -1.31
N TYR A 145 -3.24 0.66 -1.17
CA TYR A 145 -2.29 1.79 -1.17
C TYR A 145 -1.69 1.99 0.22
N ARG A 146 -0.93 0.99 0.67
CA ARG A 146 -0.26 0.95 1.96
C ARG A 146 1.24 1.03 1.79
N PHE A 147 1.87 1.83 2.61
CA PHE A 147 3.29 2.09 2.57
C PHE A 147 3.91 1.85 3.94
N ASP A 148 5.00 1.11 3.99
CA ASP A 148 5.82 1.03 5.17
C ASP A 148 6.61 2.33 5.30
N VAL A 149 6.49 2.99 6.47
CA VAL A 149 7.13 4.30 6.74
C VAL A 149 8.13 4.20 7.87
N GLU A 150 8.80 3.07 7.97
CA GLU A 150 9.88 2.89 8.94
C GLU A 150 11.00 3.90 8.67
N GLY A 151 11.36 4.63 9.73
CA GLY A 151 12.33 5.72 9.70
C GLY A 151 13.79 5.28 9.62
#